data_23c17618b596fb8943c5009443472191
#
_entry.id   23c17618b596fb8943c5009443472191
#
_cell.length_a   1.000
_cell.length_b   1.000
_cell.length_c   1.000
_cell.angle_alpha   90.00
_cell.angle_beta   90.00
_cell.angle_gamma   90.00
#
_symmetry.space_group_name_H-M   'P 1'
#
loop_
_entity.id
_entity.type
_entity.pdbx_description
1 polymer ?
#
loop_
_entity_poly.entity_id
_entity_poly.type
_entity_poly.pdbx_seq_one_letter_code
_entity_poly.pdbx_strand_id
1 'polypeptide(L)'
;MGALPAHLQGRDVEFESGSGSKLRGWLIPGRRGAVVLMHGFRVDRRQMLGRASFLSEAGYGVLLFDFQAHGESPGKQITIGYLESRDAQAAVEFMKKSCPREKLGVIGLSMGGAAAALASPALEVDAMILEEVYPDIERATENRMERYLGGWARGLAQLLIMQLPLRAGIEKSALRPIDRVGAIKAPKLFIAGAKDRHTKLDESRELFAAASEPKELWVVEEAAHVDVHQMAKEEYEERVLDFFEKRLR
;
A
#
# COMPACT_ATOMS: atom_id res chain seq x y z
N MET A 1 1.00 -20.75 7.49
CA MET A 1 0.86 -19.38 7.98
C MET A 1 0.02 -19.33 9.25
N GLY A 2 0.12 -18.33 10.16
CA GLY A 2 -0.69 -18.28 11.39
C GLY A 2 -2.15 -17.89 11.09
N ALA A 3 -3.07 -18.35 11.96
CA ALA A 3 -4.46 -17.92 11.92
C ALA A 3 -4.62 -16.45 12.28
N LEU A 4 -5.76 -15.84 11.91
CA LEU A 4 -6.13 -14.52 12.39
C LEU A 4 -6.15 -14.51 13.92
N PRO A 5 -5.54 -13.50 14.59
CA PRO A 5 -5.59 -13.41 16.04
C PRO A 5 -7.03 -13.42 16.57
N ALA A 6 -7.28 -14.20 17.63
CA ALA A 6 -8.66 -14.46 18.11
C ALA A 6 -9.43 -13.20 18.56
N HIS A 7 -8.71 -12.14 18.97
CA HIS A 7 -9.34 -10.86 19.32
C HIS A 7 -9.91 -10.10 18.11
N LEU A 8 -9.43 -10.40 16.91
CA LEU A 8 -9.96 -9.87 15.65
C LEU A 8 -11.01 -10.84 15.13
N GLN A 9 -12.28 -10.57 15.44
CA GLN A 9 -13.42 -11.42 15.08
C GLN A 9 -13.68 -11.39 13.55
N GLY A 10 -12.81 -12.03 12.79
CA GLY A 10 -12.87 -12.09 11.32
C GLY A 10 -12.95 -13.50 10.79
N ARG A 11 -12.97 -13.65 9.48
CA ARG A 11 -12.99 -14.92 8.75
C ARG A 11 -12.01 -14.93 7.59
N ASP A 12 -11.56 -16.11 7.20
CA ASP A 12 -10.81 -16.28 5.97
C ASP A 12 -11.68 -15.97 4.76
N VAL A 13 -11.06 -15.35 3.75
CA VAL A 13 -11.68 -15.04 2.47
C VAL A 13 -10.74 -15.32 1.33
N GLU A 14 -11.34 -15.64 0.18
CA GLU A 14 -10.63 -15.81 -1.09
C GLU A 14 -11.36 -15.05 -2.18
N PHE A 15 -10.63 -14.46 -3.12
CA PHE A 15 -11.20 -13.76 -4.27
C PHE A 15 -10.24 -13.74 -5.46
N GLU A 16 -10.80 -13.77 -6.66
CA GLU A 16 -10.01 -13.77 -7.90
C GLU A 16 -9.49 -12.36 -8.22
N SER A 17 -8.30 -12.30 -8.80
CA SER A 17 -7.65 -11.06 -9.24
C SER A 17 -7.33 -11.07 -10.73
N GLY A 18 -7.35 -9.88 -11.33
CA GLY A 18 -6.85 -9.63 -12.69
C GLY A 18 -5.34 -9.88 -12.86
N SER A 19 -4.60 -10.15 -11.78
CA SER A 19 -3.22 -10.66 -11.84
C SER A 19 -3.15 -12.13 -12.28
N GLY A 20 -4.28 -12.83 -12.30
CA GLY A 20 -4.39 -14.27 -12.52
C GLY A 20 -4.21 -15.11 -11.25
N SER A 21 -4.18 -14.47 -10.10
CA SER A 21 -4.05 -15.11 -8.79
C SER A 21 -5.40 -15.13 -8.06
N LYS A 22 -5.62 -16.20 -7.28
CA LYS A 22 -6.68 -16.27 -6.28
C LYS A 22 -6.12 -15.78 -4.94
N LEU A 23 -6.48 -14.56 -4.59
CA LEU A 23 -5.96 -13.90 -3.40
C LEU A 23 -6.60 -14.44 -2.13
N ARG A 24 -5.81 -14.52 -1.05
CA ARG A 24 -6.23 -14.97 0.27
C ARG A 24 -6.11 -13.83 1.28
N GLY A 25 -7.08 -13.76 2.18
CA GLY A 25 -7.12 -12.68 3.15
C GLY A 25 -7.99 -12.98 4.36
N TRP A 26 -8.11 -11.97 5.21
CA TRP A 26 -8.99 -11.96 6.36
C TRP A 26 -9.96 -10.79 6.28
N LEU A 27 -11.24 -11.06 6.45
CA LEU A 27 -12.29 -10.05 6.52
C LEU A 27 -12.80 -9.93 7.94
N ILE A 28 -12.64 -8.76 8.53
CA ILE A 28 -13.14 -8.39 9.85
C ILE A 28 -14.37 -7.51 9.62
N PRO A 29 -15.55 -7.86 10.18
CA PRO A 29 -16.77 -7.07 10.00
C PRO A 29 -16.71 -5.74 10.76
N GLY A 30 -17.39 -4.71 10.24
CA GLY A 30 -17.57 -3.40 10.87
C GLY A 30 -18.71 -2.63 10.21
N ARG A 31 -19.11 -1.48 10.80
CA ARG A 31 -20.26 -0.67 10.36
C ARG A 31 -20.02 0.84 10.37
N ARG A 32 -18.77 1.27 10.50
CA ARG A 32 -18.38 2.71 10.46
C ARG A 32 -17.62 3.11 9.20
N GLY A 33 -17.74 2.30 8.16
CA GLY A 33 -16.95 2.35 6.95
C GLY A 33 -16.14 1.08 6.80
N ALA A 34 -15.45 0.93 5.67
CA ALA A 34 -14.65 -0.24 5.33
C ALA A 34 -13.24 0.19 4.90
N VAL A 35 -12.21 -0.58 5.27
CA VAL A 35 -10.81 -0.27 4.94
C VAL A 35 -10.10 -1.49 4.38
N VAL A 36 -9.43 -1.33 3.23
CA VAL A 36 -8.55 -2.34 2.66
C VAL A 36 -7.10 -2.03 3.05
N LEU A 37 -6.41 -3.00 3.62
CA LEU A 37 -5.03 -2.90 4.07
C LEU A 37 -4.09 -3.65 3.13
N MET A 38 -3.10 -2.94 2.58
CA MET A 38 -2.18 -3.40 1.53
C MET A 38 -0.75 -3.40 2.05
N HIS A 39 -0.17 -4.58 2.23
CA HIS A 39 1.16 -4.78 2.82
C HIS A 39 2.32 -4.40 1.87
N GLY A 40 3.53 -4.32 2.41
CA GLY A 40 4.75 -4.02 1.68
C GLY A 40 5.37 -5.20 0.93
N PHE A 41 6.57 -4.97 0.40
CA PHE A 41 7.33 -5.92 -0.41
C PHE A 41 7.93 -7.06 0.44
N ARG A 42 7.79 -8.32 -0.03
CA ARG A 42 8.34 -9.54 0.61
C ARG A 42 7.87 -9.82 2.04
N VAL A 43 6.72 -9.33 2.38
CA VAL A 43 6.01 -9.62 3.62
C VAL A 43 4.61 -10.16 3.28
N ASP A 44 3.73 -10.26 4.23
CA ASP A 44 2.37 -10.74 4.04
C ASP A 44 1.38 -9.91 4.86
N ARG A 45 0.08 -10.23 4.76
CA ARG A 45 -1.01 -9.53 5.44
C ARG A 45 -0.80 -9.31 6.94
N ARG A 46 0.05 -10.11 7.61
CA ARG A 46 0.33 -9.97 9.05
C ARG A 46 1.05 -8.66 9.38
N GLN A 47 1.77 -8.07 8.44
CA GLN A 47 2.36 -6.74 8.62
C GLN A 47 1.30 -5.69 8.97
N MET A 48 0.08 -5.88 8.49
CA MET A 48 -1.01 -4.92 8.67
C MET A 48 -1.88 -5.19 9.91
N LEU A 49 -1.54 -6.19 10.75
CA LEU A 49 -2.35 -6.58 11.91
C LEU A 49 -2.53 -5.45 12.93
N GLY A 50 -1.48 -4.67 13.20
CA GLY A 50 -1.60 -3.53 14.12
C GLY A 50 -2.64 -2.52 13.65
N ARG A 51 -2.65 -2.22 12.33
CA ARG A 51 -3.63 -1.33 11.71
C ARG A 51 -5.02 -1.92 11.75
N ALA A 52 -5.14 -3.22 11.50
CA ALA A 52 -6.42 -3.93 11.59
C ALA A 52 -7.02 -3.90 13.00
N SER A 53 -6.18 -4.02 14.04
CA SER A 53 -6.65 -3.96 15.43
C SER A 53 -7.33 -2.64 15.76
N PHE A 54 -6.63 -1.53 15.67
CA PHE A 54 -7.22 -0.25 16.08
C PHE A 54 -8.40 0.18 15.18
N LEU A 55 -8.36 -0.13 13.87
CA LEU A 55 -9.49 0.15 12.98
C LEU A 55 -10.72 -0.69 13.33
N SER A 56 -10.53 -1.97 13.63
CA SER A 56 -11.61 -2.86 14.08
C SER A 56 -12.18 -2.43 15.42
N GLU A 57 -11.33 -2.05 16.38
CA GLU A 57 -11.74 -1.49 17.68
C GLU A 57 -12.53 -0.19 17.52
N ALA A 58 -12.18 0.64 16.52
CA ALA A 58 -12.92 1.85 16.15
C ALA A 58 -14.22 1.55 15.37
N GLY A 59 -14.51 0.28 15.04
CA GLY A 59 -15.75 -0.18 14.39
C GLY A 59 -15.73 -0.21 12.87
N TYR A 60 -14.57 -0.04 12.22
CA TYR A 60 -14.44 -0.20 10.78
C TYR A 60 -14.42 -1.68 10.37
N GLY A 61 -15.03 -2.00 9.22
CA GLY A 61 -14.79 -3.27 8.54
C GLY A 61 -13.41 -3.27 7.91
N VAL A 62 -12.65 -4.36 8.04
CA VAL A 62 -11.26 -4.39 7.57
C VAL A 62 -10.99 -5.62 6.73
N LEU A 63 -10.37 -5.42 5.56
CA LEU A 63 -9.82 -6.48 4.73
C LEU A 63 -8.29 -6.41 4.75
N LEU A 64 -7.66 -7.48 5.23
CA LEU A 64 -6.23 -7.73 5.06
C LEU A 64 -6.08 -8.87 4.06
N PHE A 65 -5.22 -8.75 3.08
CA PHE A 65 -4.99 -9.81 2.10
C PHE A 65 -3.51 -9.92 1.72
N ASP A 66 -3.12 -11.06 1.20
CA ASP A 66 -1.81 -11.25 0.60
C ASP A 66 -1.88 -10.91 -0.88
N PHE A 67 -1.01 -10.06 -1.36
CA PHE A 67 -0.80 -9.86 -2.79
C PHE A 67 -0.35 -11.15 -3.47
N GLN A 68 -0.53 -11.25 -4.78
CA GLN A 68 -0.03 -12.37 -5.57
C GLN A 68 1.46 -12.61 -5.28
N ALA A 69 1.89 -13.87 -5.29
CA ALA A 69 3.25 -14.31 -4.95
C ALA A 69 3.74 -13.91 -3.54
N HIS A 70 2.82 -13.55 -2.64
CA HIS A 70 3.08 -13.29 -1.23
C HIS A 70 2.19 -14.17 -0.35
N GLY A 71 2.68 -14.44 0.85
CA GLY A 71 1.92 -15.14 1.86
C GLY A 71 1.29 -16.46 1.38
N GLU A 72 -0.03 -16.56 1.45
CA GLU A 72 -0.81 -17.72 0.99
C GLU A 72 -1.40 -17.52 -0.41
N SER A 73 -1.28 -16.34 -1.00
CA SER A 73 -1.73 -16.06 -2.36
C SER A 73 -0.72 -16.61 -3.37
N PRO A 74 -1.16 -17.50 -4.30
CA PRO A 74 -0.26 -18.03 -5.31
C PRO A 74 0.24 -16.93 -6.25
N GLY A 75 1.36 -17.21 -6.92
CA GLY A 75 1.93 -16.30 -7.92
C GLY A 75 3.29 -16.78 -8.37
N LYS A 76 3.72 -16.33 -9.54
CA LYS A 76 5.01 -16.74 -10.12
C LYS A 76 6.15 -15.80 -9.77
N GLN A 77 5.85 -14.51 -9.60
CA GLN A 77 6.85 -13.46 -9.38
C GLN A 77 6.22 -12.23 -8.73
N ILE A 78 6.98 -11.54 -7.92
CA ILE A 78 6.62 -10.23 -7.37
C ILE A 78 6.97 -9.18 -8.41
N THR A 79 6.04 -8.29 -8.74
CA THR A 79 6.18 -7.29 -9.81
C THR A 79 6.26 -5.84 -9.31
N ILE A 80 6.45 -5.69 -8.02
CA ILE A 80 6.69 -4.40 -7.35
C ILE A 80 5.63 -3.35 -7.73
N GLY A 81 4.35 -3.73 -7.60
CA GLY A 81 3.21 -2.86 -7.86
C GLY A 81 2.50 -3.07 -9.20
N TYR A 82 3.10 -3.72 -10.22
CA TYR A 82 2.45 -3.87 -11.53
C TYR A 82 1.26 -4.84 -11.50
N LEU A 83 1.49 -6.12 -11.21
CA LEU A 83 0.39 -7.09 -11.04
C LEU A 83 -0.36 -6.83 -9.73
N GLU A 84 0.36 -6.37 -8.71
CA GLU A 84 -0.21 -6.03 -7.42
C GLU A 84 -1.23 -4.88 -7.52
N SER A 85 -1.16 -4.02 -8.56
CA SER A 85 -2.20 -3.01 -8.81
C SER A 85 -3.55 -3.62 -9.22
N ARG A 86 -3.53 -4.75 -9.92
CA ARG A 86 -4.74 -5.52 -10.25
C ARG A 86 -5.31 -6.23 -9.02
N ASP A 87 -4.42 -6.66 -8.12
CA ASP A 87 -4.83 -7.23 -6.83
C ASP A 87 -5.49 -6.16 -5.95
N ALA A 88 -4.93 -4.95 -5.94
CA ALA A 88 -5.52 -3.80 -5.25
C ALA A 88 -6.94 -3.49 -5.77
N GLN A 89 -7.15 -3.53 -7.10
CA GLN A 89 -8.48 -3.38 -7.70
C GLN A 89 -9.43 -4.49 -7.25
N ALA A 90 -8.98 -5.75 -7.32
CA ALA A 90 -9.78 -6.90 -6.91
C ALA A 90 -10.17 -6.84 -5.42
N ALA A 91 -9.24 -6.40 -4.55
CA ALA A 91 -9.49 -6.25 -3.12
C ALA A 91 -10.53 -5.14 -2.83
N VAL A 92 -10.44 -4.01 -3.54
CA VAL A 92 -11.42 -2.91 -3.46
C VAL A 92 -12.80 -3.39 -3.92
N GLU A 93 -12.89 -4.09 -5.06
CA GLU A 93 -14.15 -4.63 -5.56
C GLU A 93 -14.74 -5.70 -4.61
N PHE A 94 -13.90 -6.57 -4.07
CA PHE A 94 -14.32 -7.56 -3.09
C PHE A 94 -14.91 -6.89 -1.83
N MET A 95 -14.24 -5.82 -1.35
CA MET A 95 -14.69 -5.10 -0.16
C MET A 95 -16.00 -4.35 -0.42
N LYS A 96 -16.17 -3.71 -1.58
CA LYS A 96 -17.44 -3.08 -2.01
C LYS A 96 -18.60 -4.07 -2.01
N LYS A 97 -18.38 -5.29 -2.50
CA LYS A 97 -19.41 -6.36 -2.49
C LYS A 97 -19.71 -6.87 -1.08
N SER A 98 -18.68 -6.94 -0.23
CA SER A 98 -18.81 -7.42 1.15
C SER A 98 -19.48 -6.39 2.08
N CYS A 99 -19.27 -5.10 1.82
CA CYS A 99 -19.76 -3.97 2.62
C CYS A 99 -20.45 -2.92 1.72
N PRO A 100 -21.57 -3.25 1.03
CA PRO A 100 -22.12 -2.41 -0.05
C PRO A 100 -22.74 -1.10 0.42
N ARG A 101 -22.91 -0.89 1.72
CA ARG A 101 -23.46 0.34 2.31
C ARG A 101 -22.40 1.22 2.92
N GLU A 102 -21.16 0.74 3.00
CA GLU A 102 -20.08 1.42 3.67
C GLU A 102 -19.26 2.21 2.66
N LYS A 103 -18.82 3.41 3.03
CA LYS A 103 -17.75 4.11 2.32
C LYS A 103 -16.44 3.37 2.51
N LEU A 104 -15.56 3.46 1.52
CA LEU A 104 -14.35 2.63 1.44
C LEU A 104 -13.07 3.45 1.48
N GLY A 105 -12.20 3.11 2.44
CA GLY A 105 -10.83 3.60 2.52
C GLY A 105 -9.81 2.54 2.13
N VAL A 106 -8.59 3.00 1.83
CA VAL A 106 -7.42 2.16 1.58
C VAL A 106 -6.24 2.67 2.40
N ILE A 107 -5.46 1.77 2.99
CA ILE A 107 -4.11 2.05 3.51
C ILE A 107 -3.13 1.17 2.75
N GLY A 108 -2.18 1.78 2.05
CA GLY A 108 -1.12 1.07 1.32
C GLY A 108 0.27 1.45 1.82
N LEU A 109 1.01 0.45 2.29
CA LEU A 109 2.38 0.62 2.77
C LEU A 109 3.39 0.23 1.68
N SER A 110 4.30 1.15 1.34
CA SER A 110 5.41 0.92 0.41
C SER A 110 4.92 0.33 -0.93
N MET A 111 5.23 -0.92 -1.27
CA MET A 111 4.71 -1.61 -2.46
C MET A 111 3.18 -1.63 -2.51
N GLY A 112 2.50 -1.81 -1.37
CA GLY A 112 1.03 -1.77 -1.31
C GLY A 112 0.45 -0.41 -1.67
N GLY A 113 1.11 0.68 -1.25
CA GLY A 113 0.75 2.04 -1.65
C GLY A 113 1.07 2.31 -3.13
N ALA A 114 2.19 1.79 -3.63
CA ALA A 114 2.52 1.87 -5.06
C ALA A 114 1.49 1.11 -5.91
N ALA A 115 1.06 -0.08 -5.49
CA ALA A 115 0.01 -0.86 -6.14
C ALA A 115 -1.32 -0.09 -6.20
N ALA A 116 -1.70 0.56 -5.09
CA ALA A 116 -2.90 1.39 -5.04
C ALA A 116 -2.80 2.59 -6.01
N ALA A 117 -1.65 3.26 -6.06
CA ALA A 117 -1.43 4.42 -6.93
C ALA A 117 -1.33 4.04 -8.42
N LEU A 118 -0.78 2.85 -8.73
CA LEU A 118 -0.62 2.34 -10.10
C LEU A 118 -1.90 1.76 -10.70
N ALA A 119 -2.94 1.55 -9.91
CA ALA A 119 -4.20 0.98 -10.39
C ALA A 119 -4.78 1.78 -11.57
N SER A 120 -5.14 1.07 -12.64
CA SER A 120 -5.72 1.67 -13.86
C SER A 120 -6.90 0.82 -14.35
N PRO A 121 -8.13 1.37 -14.30
CA PRO A 121 -8.49 2.70 -13.78
C PRO A 121 -8.10 2.90 -12.31
N ALA A 122 -8.02 4.16 -11.86
CA ALA A 122 -7.74 4.48 -10.46
C ALA A 122 -8.78 3.83 -9.53
N LEU A 123 -8.36 3.46 -8.32
CA LEU A 123 -9.25 2.85 -7.33
C LEU A 123 -10.40 3.80 -6.99
N GLU A 124 -11.61 3.32 -7.09
CA GLU A 124 -12.82 4.04 -6.69
C GLU A 124 -13.03 3.87 -5.18
N VAL A 125 -12.44 4.75 -4.41
CA VAL A 125 -12.50 4.77 -2.93
C VAL A 125 -12.79 6.17 -2.44
N ASP A 126 -13.26 6.29 -1.20
CA ASP A 126 -13.64 7.57 -0.58
C ASP A 126 -12.46 8.23 0.16
N ALA A 127 -11.42 7.46 0.48
CA ALA A 127 -10.20 7.96 1.13
C ALA A 127 -9.02 7.02 0.87
N MET A 128 -7.79 7.57 0.82
CA MET A 128 -6.58 6.78 0.60
C MET A 128 -5.44 7.26 1.51
N ILE A 129 -4.75 6.33 2.15
CA ILE A 129 -3.52 6.60 2.91
C ILE A 129 -2.36 5.88 2.20
N LEU A 130 -1.32 6.64 1.89
CA LEU A 130 -0.14 6.19 1.17
C LEU A 130 1.10 6.37 2.05
N GLU A 131 1.63 5.25 2.57
CA GLU A 131 2.75 5.24 3.51
C GLU A 131 4.05 4.85 2.81
N GLU A 132 5.08 5.70 2.90
CA GLU A 132 6.44 5.43 2.41
C GLU A 132 6.48 4.93 0.95
N VAL A 133 5.65 5.51 0.09
CA VAL A 133 5.50 5.11 -1.32
C VAL A 133 6.59 5.78 -2.17
N TYR A 134 7.33 4.96 -2.91
CA TYR A 134 8.32 5.45 -3.87
C TYR A 134 7.67 6.09 -5.10
N PRO A 135 8.28 7.14 -5.70
CA PRO A 135 7.74 7.81 -6.87
C PRO A 135 7.86 6.98 -8.15
N ASP A 136 8.95 6.23 -8.31
CA ASP A 136 9.22 5.35 -9.44
C ASP A 136 10.20 4.22 -9.07
N ILE A 137 10.21 3.18 -9.92
CA ILE A 137 11.04 1.98 -9.69
C ILE A 137 12.54 2.27 -9.81
N GLU A 138 12.94 3.29 -10.59
CA GLU A 138 14.33 3.65 -10.82
C GLU A 138 14.93 4.14 -9.50
N ARG A 139 14.31 5.14 -8.87
CA ARG A 139 14.74 5.67 -7.57
C ARG A 139 14.66 4.62 -6.46
N ALA A 140 13.57 3.84 -6.42
CA ALA A 140 13.42 2.76 -5.44
C ALA A 140 14.57 1.74 -5.54
N THR A 141 15.02 1.42 -6.76
CA THR A 141 16.13 0.49 -6.98
C THR A 141 17.46 1.15 -6.63
N GLU A 142 17.71 2.38 -7.09
CA GLU A 142 18.93 3.14 -6.80
C GLU A 142 19.14 3.31 -5.29
N ASN A 143 18.12 3.73 -4.56
CA ASN A 143 18.19 3.91 -3.10
C ASN A 143 18.52 2.60 -2.37
N ARG A 144 17.93 1.48 -2.82
CA ARG A 144 18.27 0.15 -2.28
C ARG A 144 19.71 -0.26 -2.57
N MET A 145 20.16 -0.07 -3.79
CA MET A 145 21.55 -0.38 -4.17
C MET A 145 22.54 0.49 -3.38
N GLU A 146 22.27 1.79 -3.27
CA GLU A 146 23.09 2.71 -2.48
C GLU A 146 23.17 2.27 -1.01
N ARG A 147 22.01 1.90 -0.41
CA ARG A 147 21.94 1.49 0.99
C ARG A 147 22.75 0.25 1.30
N TYR A 148 22.71 -0.76 0.44
CA TYR A 148 23.32 -2.07 0.72
C TYR A 148 24.74 -2.23 0.17
N LEU A 149 25.09 -1.55 -0.91
CA LEU A 149 26.38 -1.71 -1.60
C LEU A 149 27.19 -0.40 -1.65
N GLY A 150 26.63 0.73 -1.19
CA GLY A 150 27.27 2.04 -1.25
C GLY A 150 26.95 2.82 -2.52
N GLY A 151 27.32 4.11 -2.54
CA GLY A 151 26.91 5.07 -3.58
C GLY A 151 27.37 4.70 -5.00
N TRP A 152 28.49 3.97 -5.15
CA TRP A 152 28.97 3.49 -6.45
C TRP A 152 28.01 2.53 -7.14
N ALA A 153 27.18 1.82 -6.36
CA ALA A 153 26.26 0.81 -6.86
C ALA A 153 24.99 1.40 -7.51
N ARG A 154 24.77 2.70 -7.45
CA ARG A 154 23.63 3.36 -8.13
C ARG A 154 23.63 3.07 -9.62
N GLY A 155 24.80 3.05 -10.27
CA GLY A 155 24.93 2.68 -11.68
C GLY A 155 24.48 1.25 -12.00
N LEU A 156 24.56 0.31 -11.04
CA LEU A 156 24.08 -1.05 -11.22
C LEU A 156 22.56 -1.14 -11.22
N ALA A 157 21.87 -0.18 -10.62
CA ALA A 157 20.40 -0.14 -10.61
C ALA A 157 19.84 -0.09 -12.04
N GLN A 158 20.47 0.67 -12.93
CA GLN A 158 20.04 0.77 -14.32
C GLN A 158 20.15 -0.58 -15.04
N LEU A 159 21.20 -1.36 -14.78
CA LEU A 159 21.34 -2.71 -15.35
C LEU A 159 20.25 -3.67 -14.89
N LEU A 160 19.81 -3.55 -13.63
CA LEU A 160 18.68 -4.33 -13.10
C LEU A 160 17.37 -3.91 -13.75
N ILE A 161 17.13 -2.60 -13.87
CA ILE A 161 15.91 -2.05 -14.46
C ILE A 161 15.79 -2.42 -15.94
N MET A 162 16.88 -2.41 -16.69
CA MET A 162 16.91 -2.84 -18.10
C MET A 162 16.50 -4.31 -18.28
N GLN A 163 16.57 -5.13 -17.25
CA GLN A 163 16.14 -6.53 -17.30
C GLN A 163 14.63 -6.71 -17.10
N LEU A 164 13.90 -5.70 -16.61
CA LEU A 164 12.44 -5.80 -16.35
C LEU A 164 11.63 -6.21 -17.60
N PRO A 165 11.81 -5.58 -18.79
CA PRO A 165 11.10 -6.00 -19.98
C PRO A 165 11.42 -7.43 -20.39
N LEU A 166 12.70 -7.82 -20.29
CA LEU A 166 13.17 -9.14 -20.73
C LEU A 166 12.74 -10.27 -19.81
N ARG A 167 12.73 -10.04 -18.50
CA ARG A 167 12.45 -11.08 -17.49
C ARG A 167 11.00 -11.11 -17.04
N ALA A 168 10.36 -9.96 -16.97
CA ALA A 168 9.02 -9.81 -16.43
C ALA A 168 7.99 -9.32 -17.46
N GLY A 169 8.44 -8.88 -18.65
CA GLY A 169 7.55 -8.28 -19.65
C GLY A 169 6.97 -6.93 -19.19
N ILE A 170 7.66 -6.22 -18.29
CA ILE A 170 7.18 -4.99 -17.67
C ILE A 170 8.08 -3.83 -18.06
N GLU A 171 7.52 -2.82 -18.70
CA GLU A 171 8.24 -1.58 -18.97
C GLU A 171 8.36 -0.75 -17.67
N LYS A 172 9.51 -0.11 -17.48
CA LYS A 172 9.75 0.75 -16.30
C LYS A 172 8.74 1.87 -16.15
N SER A 173 8.20 2.37 -17.27
CA SER A 173 7.13 3.38 -17.31
C SER A 173 5.83 2.91 -16.64
N ALA A 174 5.59 1.61 -16.56
CA ALA A 174 4.44 1.03 -15.87
C ALA A 174 4.59 1.00 -14.34
N LEU A 175 5.81 1.29 -13.82
CA LEU A 175 6.16 1.27 -12.40
C LEU A 175 6.51 2.67 -11.89
N ARG A 176 5.68 3.66 -12.22
CA ARG A 176 5.84 5.07 -11.87
C ARG A 176 4.58 5.61 -11.20
N PRO A 177 4.41 5.39 -9.86
CA PRO A 177 3.32 5.97 -9.09
C PRO A 177 3.15 7.48 -9.28
N ILE A 178 4.26 8.22 -9.45
CA ILE A 178 4.24 9.67 -9.64
C ILE A 178 3.44 10.11 -10.87
N ASP A 179 3.44 9.31 -11.94
CA ASP A 179 2.71 9.61 -13.17
C ASP A 179 1.20 9.28 -13.06
N ARG A 180 0.79 8.59 -12.00
CA ARG A 180 -0.58 8.09 -11.79
C ARG A 180 -1.30 8.75 -10.63
N VAL A 181 -0.57 9.19 -9.61
CA VAL A 181 -1.15 9.71 -8.35
C VAL A 181 -2.05 10.93 -8.57
N GLY A 182 -1.80 11.73 -9.60
CA GLY A 182 -2.64 12.87 -10.00
C GLY A 182 -4.04 12.48 -10.51
N ALA A 183 -4.23 11.24 -10.96
CA ALA A 183 -5.55 10.75 -11.41
C ALA A 183 -6.45 10.29 -10.26
N ILE A 184 -5.90 10.10 -9.06
CA ILE A 184 -6.65 9.68 -7.88
C ILE A 184 -7.49 10.86 -7.38
N LYS A 185 -8.81 10.72 -7.39
CA LYS A 185 -9.75 11.78 -6.96
C LYS A 185 -10.03 11.76 -5.47
N ALA A 186 -9.91 10.59 -4.83
CA ALA A 186 -10.12 10.45 -3.40
C ALA A 186 -9.20 11.37 -2.60
N PRO A 187 -9.63 11.93 -1.47
CA PRO A 187 -8.77 12.55 -0.48
C PRO A 187 -7.61 11.62 -0.09
N LYS A 188 -6.39 12.17 0.01
CA LYS A 188 -5.17 11.39 0.27
C LYS A 188 -4.41 11.93 1.47
N LEU A 189 -3.98 11.02 2.34
CA LEU A 189 -2.97 11.28 3.36
C LEU A 189 -1.68 10.55 2.96
N PHE A 190 -0.60 11.30 2.78
CA PHE A 190 0.74 10.76 2.60
C PHE A 190 1.45 10.72 3.94
N ILE A 191 2.09 9.59 4.24
CA ILE A 191 2.90 9.43 5.47
C ILE A 191 4.32 9.08 5.04
N ALA A 192 5.30 9.85 5.51
CA ALA A 192 6.71 9.71 5.15
C ALA A 192 7.62 9.78 6.36
N GLY A 193 8.66 8.94 6.41
CA GLY A 193 9.73 9.04 7.40
C GLY A 193 10.80 10.04 6.95
N ALA A 194 11.20 10.98 7.84
CA ALA A 194 12.24 11.96 7.49
C ALA A 194 13.63 11.32 7.34
N LYS A 195 13.88 10.19 8.00
CA LYS A 195 15.14 9.45 7.94
C LYS A 195 15.09 8.23 7.01
N ASP A 196 14.04 8.11 6.20
CA ASP A 196 13.90 7.01 5.24
C ASP A 196 14.98 7.09 4.15
N ARG A 197 15.70 5.97 3.97
CA ARG A 197 16.75 5.82 2.96
C ARG A 197 16.32 4.94 1.78
N HIS A 198 15.13 4.33 1.84
CA HIS A 198 14.55 3.56 0.73
C HIS A 198 13.63 4.42 -0.12
N THR A 199 12.84 5.27 0.53
CA THR A 199 12.01 6.31 -0.08
C THR A 199 12.35 7.63 0.60
N LYS A 200 13.26 8.39 -0.01
CA LYS A 200 13.78 9.62 0.60
C LYS A 200 12.66 10.66 0.75
N LEU A 201 12.79 11.53 1.74
CA LEU A 201 11.74 12.53 2.05
C LEU A 201 11.47 13.49 0.87
N ASP A 202 12.51 13.85 0.11
CA ASP A 202 12.35 14.66 -1.11
C ASP A 202 11.52 13.94 -2.18
N GLU A 203 11.71 12.64 -2.35
CA GLU A 203 10.93 11.78 -3.24
C GLU A 203 9.46 11.69 -2.81
N SER A 204 9.21 11.56 -1.50
CA SER A 204 7.86 11.59 -0.94
C SER A 204 7.17 12.94 -1.15
N ARG A 205 7.92 14.04 -1.03
CA ARG A 205 7.42 15.39 -1.32
C ARG A 205 7.11 15.61 -2.79
N GLU A 206 7.91 15.06 -3.70
CA GLU A 206 7.62 15.10 -5.14
C GLU A 206 6.35 14.32 -5.48
N LEU A 207 6.20 13.11 -4.92
CA LEU A 207 4.99 12.30 -5.09
C LEU A 207 3.75 13.03 -4.55
N PHE A 208 3.87 13.64 -3.37
CA PHE A 208 2.83 14.49 -2.79
C PHE A 208 2.50 15.67 -3.70
N ALA A 209 3.50 16.38 -4.23
CA ALA A 209 3.29 17.53 -5.12
C ALA A 209 2.54 17.14 -6.41
N ALA A 210 2.82 15.96 -6.97
CA ALA A 210 2.18 15.44 -8.17
C ALA A 210 0.72 14.99 -7.95
N ALA A 211 0.32 14.75 -6.72
CA ALA A 211 -1.04 14.32 -6.39
C ALA A 211 -2.06 15.44 -6.52
N SER A 212 -3.29 15.11 -6.96
CA SER A 212 -4.42 16.05 -6.97
C SER A 212 -4.94 16.35 -5.56
N GLU A 213 -5.59 17.48 -5.38
CA GLU A 213 -6.33 17.79 -4.15
C GLU A 213 -7.61 16.93 -4.02
N PRO A 214 -8.13 16.71 -2.80
CA PRO A 214 -7.56 17.10 -1.51
C PRO A 214 -6.43 16.12 -1.07
N LYS A 215 -5.38 16.67 -0.48
CA LYS A 215 -4.22 15.90 -0.03
C LYS A 215 -3.59 16.49 1.24
N GLU A 216 -3.03 15.64 2.07
CA GLU A 216 -2.33 15.99 3.30
C GLU A 216 -0.99 15.23 3.32
N LEU A 217 0.05 15.82 3.91
CA LEU A 217 1.35 15.18 4.13
C LEU A 217 1.70 15.22 5.62
N TRP A 218 1.95 14.05 6.19
CA TRP A 218 2.52 13.92 7.51
C TRP A 218 3.93 13.34 7.43
N VAL A 219 4.89 14.08 7.97
CA VAL A 219 6.30 13.66 8.05
C VAL A 219 6.60 13.25 9.49
N VAL A 220 7.11 12.05 9.68
CA VAL A 220 7.54 11.53 10.98
C VAL A 220 9.05 11.69 11.09
N GLU A 221 9.48 12.69 11.87
CA GLU A 221 10.87 13.17 11.91
C GLU A 221 11.89 12.09 12.26
N GLU A 222 11.55 11.17 13.17
CA GLU A 222 12.46 10.13 13.62
C GLU A 222 12.36 8.82 12.83
N ALA A 223 11.37 8.69 11.93
CA ALA A 223 11.14 7.46 11.18
C ALA A 223 12.14 7.29 10.03
N ALA A 224 12.73 6.10 9.97
CA ALA A 224 13.40 5.57 8.78
C ALA A 224 12.38 4.76 7.96
N HIS A 225 12.84 3.92 7.02
CA HIS A 225 11.96 2.96 6.33
C HIS A 225 11.60 1.82 7.29
N VAL A 226 10.67 2.12 8.17
CA VAL A 226 10.19 1.25 9.24
C VAL A 226 8.67 1.34 9.29
N ASP A 227 8.05 0.46 10.03
CA ASP A 227 6.61 0.57 10.27
C ASP A 227 6.32 1.80 11.15
N VAL A 228 5.87 2.89 10.53
CA VAL A 228 5.54 4.16 11.19
C VAL A 228 4.48 3.96 12.28
N HIS A 229 3.53 3.04 12.08
CA HIS A 229 2.53 2.71 13.09
C HIS A 229 3.18 2.18 14.38
N GLN A 230 4.20 1.32 14.27
CA GLN A 230 4.88 0.82 15.47
C GLN A 230 5.73 1.89 16.14
N MET A 231 6.29 2.82 15.36
CA MET A 231 7.19 3.84 15.86
C MET A 231 6.47 5.02 16.53
N ALA A 232 5.36 5.45 15.95
CA ALA A 232 4.58 6.61 16.41
C ALA A 232 3.11 6.20 16.68
N LYS A 233 2.90 5.10 17.41
CA LYS A 233 1.64 4.39 17.49
C LYS A 233 0.44 5.30 17.80
N GLU A 234 0.49 6.03 18.89
CA GLU A 234 -0.62 6.86 19.36
C GLU A 234 -0.97 7.96 18.37
N GLU A 235 0.03 8.71 17.90
CA GLU A 235 -0.16 9.79 16.92
C GLU A 235 -0.64 9.24 15.57
N TYR A 236 -0.12 8.08 15.15
CA TYR A 236 -0.54 7.41 13.92
C TYR A 236 -2.02 7.02 13.98
N GLU A 237 -2.43 6.34 15.04
CA GLU A 237 -3.81 5.90 15.23
C GLU A 237 -4.78 7.08 15.28
N GLU A 238 -4.44 8.14 16.02
CA GLU A 238 -5.24 9.38 16.08
C GLU A 238 -5.41 10.01 14.70
N ARG A 239 -4.31 10.22 13.94
CA ARG A 239 -4.34 10.86 12.63
C ARG A 239 -5.11 10.04 11.61
N VAL A 240 -4.91 8.72 11.59
CA VAL A 240 -5.61 7.82 10.67
C VAL A 240 -7.11 7.78 10.99
N LEU A 241 -7.47 7.69 12.25
CA LEU A 241 -8.89 7.70 12.67
C LEU A 241 -9.56 9.03 12.34
N ASP A 242 -8.92 10.18 12.64
CA ASP A 242 -9.43 11.51 12.28
C ASP A 242 -9.61 11.66 10.77
N PHE A 243 -8.62 11.20 9.99
CA PHE A 243 -8.68 11.23 8.54
C PHE A 243 -9.86 10.42 8.00
N PHE A 244 -10.07 9.19 8.45
CA PHE A 244 -11.18 8.34 8.01
C PHE A 244 -12.52 8.78 8.56
N GLU A 245 -12.60 9.27 9.79
CA GLU A 245 -13.84 9.75 10.37
C GLU A 245 -14.47 10.89 9.55
N LYS A 246 -13.66 11.80 9.07
CA LYS A 246 -14.09 12.92 8.21
C LYS A 246 -14.57 12.50 6.82
N ARG A 247 -14.21 11.28 6.37
CA ARG A 247 -14.39 10.87 4.96
C ARG A 247 -15.22 9.61 4.76
N LEU A 248 -15.23 8.70 5.75
CA LEU A 248 -15.93 7.41 5.67
C LEU A 248 -17.24 7.34 6.47
N ARG A 249 -17.66 8.46 7.05
CA ARG A 249 -19.00 8.58 7.66
C ARG A 249 -20.09 8.90 6.64
#